data_3af62cf4e7d767492bc8a22124409a1a
#
_entry.id   3af62cf4e7d767492bc8a22124409a1a
#
_cell.length_a   1.000
_cell.length_b   1.000
_cell.length_c   1.000
_cell.angle_alpha   90.00
_cell.angle_beta   90.00
_cell.angle_gamma   90.00
#
_symmetry.space_group_name_H-M   'P 1'
#
loop_
_entity.id
_entity.type
_entity.pdbx_description
1 polymer ?
#
loop_
_entity_poly.entity_id
_entity_poly.type
_entity_poly.pdbx_seq_one_letter_code
_entity_poly.pdbx_strand_id
1 'polypeptide(L)'
;MKFFSLVFALGFAALPVQAQNSGPQLESTLVRAYDAWREAMIGKNAQAWAAAITQYRQVVTRNEVVSDRKPFPQAVFEIPVSPPKIDGLRLLEAEAVGNTAHLIYFGKVDLGQDADKKDKEVLLKLKFGLEGGVWKYDSNRFTGLSNASPTEIAALRAGKRPDFLDAAEFTPPGSFPPVPALCRVPEFKGGYKLQSFGYETTLSMNGFDYGPVAHALDQQVIIGGLTSGENVITIRAKPVPAAEGQTPALKLRIYKLDAENPDQPGVQVLDWSAPGSGAPAEVRLPFTVR
;
A
#
# COMPACT_ATOMS: atom_id res chain seq x y z
N MET A 1 -35.83 -61.80 -12.77
CA MET A 1 -35.20 -61.12 -11.62
C MET A 1 -34.61 -59.79 -12.11
N LYS A 2 -35.26 -58.67 -11.76
CA LYS A 2 -34.79 -57.31 -12.10
C LYS A 2 -34.16 -56.70 -10.86
N PHE A 3 -32.83 -56.43 -10.87
CA PHE A 3 -32.13 -55.73 -9.81
C PHE A 3 -32.27 -54.19 -10.04
N PHE A 4 -32.92 -53.53 -9.08
CA PHE A 4 -32.97 -52.08 -9.01
C PHE A 4 -31.76 -51.63 -8.19
N SER A 5 -30.79 -50.95 -8.82
CA SER A 5 -29.71 -50.26 -8.12
C SER A 5 -30.17 -48.86 -7.72
N LEU A 6 -30.28 -48.63 -6.43
CA LEU A 6 -30.61 -47.35 -5.82
C LEU A 6 -29.29 -46.56 -5.66
N VAL A 7 -29.06 -45.52 -6.46
CA VAL A 7 -27.92 -44.61 -6.30
C VAL A 7 -28.32 -43.51 -5.33
N PHE A 8 -27.70 -43.51 -4.15
CA PHE A 8 -27.82 -42.44 -3.15
C PHE A 8 -26.87 -41.31 -3.56
N ALA A 9 -27.39 -40.21 -4.08
CA ALA A 9 -26.63 -38.96 -4.29
C ALA A 9 -26.56 -38.21 -2.95
N LEU A 10 -25.42 -38.24 -2.28
CA LEU A 10 -25.11 -37.37 -1.16
C LEU A 10 -24.86 -35.98 -1.69
N GLY A 11 -25.88 -35.13 -1.63
CA GLY A 11 -25.73 -33.68 -1.88
C GLY A 11 -24.97 -33.03 -0.71
N PHE A 12 -23.73 -32.67 -0.94
CA PHE A 12 -23.01 -31.75 -0.04
C PHE A 12 -23.66 -30.37 -0.21
N ALA A 13 -24.52 -30.00 0.73
CA ALA A 13 -24.96 -28.62 0.88
C ALA A 13 -23.77 -27.81 1.40
N ALA A 14 -23.11 -27.06 0.53
CA ALA A 14 -22.17 -26.00 0.93
C ALA A 14 -22.98 -24.94 1.68
N LEU A 15 -22.91 -24.98 3.02
CA LEU A 15 -23.42 -23.87 3.83
C LEU A 15 -22.67 -22.60 3.44
N PRO A 16 -23.37 -21.49 3.12
CA PRO A 16 -22.70 -20.22 2.93
C PRO A 16 -22.03 -19.86 4.26
N VAL A 17 -20.69 -19.75 4.24
CA VAL A 17 -19.95 -19.12 5.33
C VAL A 17 -20.41 -17.65 5.35
N GLN A 18 -21.38 -17.35 6.20
CA GLN A 18 -21.71 -15.96 6.53
C GLN A 18 -20.48 -15.39 7.23
N ALA A 19 -19.70 -14.62 6.50
CA ALA A 19 -18.62 -13.82 7.08
C ALA A 19 -19.26 -12.93 8.15
N GLN A 20 -18.85 -13.12 9.41
CA GLN A 20 -19.22 -12.20 10.49
C GLN A 20 -18.56 -10.87 10.17
N ASN A 21 -19.39 -9.90 9.79
CA ASN A 21 -18.93 -8.58 9.31
C ASN A 21 -18.38 -7.71 10.44
N SER A 22 -18.53 -8.10 11.71
CA SER A 22 -17.99 -7.38 12.88
C SER A 22 -18.04 -8.27 14.14
N GLY A 23 -17.35 -7.85 15.21
CA GLY A 23 -17.44 -8.44 16.54
C GLY A 23 -16.20 -9.20 17.01
N PRO A 24 -16.21 -9.71 18.26
CA PRO A 24 -15.02 -10.29 18.93
C PRO A 24 -14.39 -11.48 18.20
N GLN A 25 -15.18 -12.25 17.44
CA GLN A 25 -14.66 -13.39 16.69
C GLN A 25 -13.86 -12.94 15.47
N LEU A 26 -14.33 -11.91 14.75
CA LEU A 26 -13.59 -11.29 13.66
C LEU A 26 -12.27 -10.70 14.18
N GLU A 27 -12.34 -9.89 15.24
CA GLU A 27 -11.18 -9.31 15.91
C GLU A 27 -10.12 -10.38 16.19
N SER A 28 -10.47 -11.42 16.96
CA SER A 28 -9.54 -12.48 17.36
C SER A 28 -8.92 -13.21 16.16
N THR A 29 -9.64 -13.33 15.05
CA THR A 29 -9.16 -13.94 13.83
C THR A 29 -8.18 -13.05 13.09
N LEU A 30 -8.47 -11.75 12.98
CA LEU A 30 -7.59 -10.77 12.34
C LEU A 30 -6.32 -10.52 13.17
N VAL A 31 -6.43 -10.51 14.51
CA VAL A 31 -5.26 -10.41 15.41
C VAL A 31 -4.33 -11.59 15.18
N ARG A 32 -4.85 -12.84 15.14
CA ARG A 32 -4.00 -14.00 14.83
C ARG A 32 -3.33 -13.92 13.46
N ALA A 33 -4.01 -13.40 12.44
CA ALA A 33 -3.42 -13.20 11.12
C ALA A 33 -2.28 -12.15 11.16
N TYR A 34 -2.46 -11.09 11.94
CA TYR A 34 -1.42 -10.09 12.15
C TYR A 34 -0.21 -10.65 12.89
N ASP A 35 -0.45 -11.39 13.98
CA ASP A 35 0.60 -11.99 14.80
C ASP A 35 1.41 -13.01 13.98
N ALA A 36 0.77 -13.83 13.17
CA ALA A 36 1.47 -14.76 12.28
C ALA A 36 2.41 -14.06 11.31
N TRP A 37 1.97 -12.93 10.70
CA TRP A 37 2.83 -12.12 9.87
C TRP A 37 3.97 -11.48 10.68
N ARG A 38 3.66 -10.93 11.86
CA ARG A 38 4.62 -10.27 12.73
C ARG A 38 5.72 -11.23 13.20
N GLU A 39 5.37 -12.43 13.60
CA GLU A 39 6.30 -13.50 13.98
C GLU A 39 7.19 -13.91 12.80
N ALA A 40 6.63 -14.05 11.61
CA ALA A 40 7.38 -14.35 10.39
C ALA A 40 8.40 -13.26 10.06
N MET A 41 8.04 -11.98 10.24
CA MET A 41 8.95 -10.84 10.04
C MET A 41 10.09 -10.84 11.07
N ILE A 42 9.79 -11.02 12.35
CA ILE A 42 10.78 -11.05 13.44
C ILE A 42 11.72 -12.25 13.29
N GLY A 43 11.16 -13.41 12.96
CA GLY A 43 11.89 -14.66 12.74
C GLY A 43 12.61 -14.71 11.38
N LYS A 44 12.44 -13.71 10.52
CA LYS A 44 12.99 -13.66 9.15
C LYS A 44 12.67 -14.91 8.34
N ASN A 45 11.47 -15.45 8.53
CA ASN A 45 11.04 -16.68 7.91
C ASN A 45 10.23 -16.38 6.63
N ALA A 46 10.87 -16.54 5.48
CA ALA A 46 10.27 -16.23 4.17
C ALA A 46 9.05 -17.10 3.83
N GLN A 47 9.04 -18.38 4.23
CA GLN A 47 7.91 -19.28 3.97
C GLN A 47 6.71 -18.89 4.83
N ALA A 48 6.92 -18.64 6.13
CA ALA A 48 5.87 -18.19 7.04
C ALA A 48 5.33 -16.81 6.63
N TRP A 49 6.22 -15.89 6.21
CA TRP A 49 5.83 -14.59 5.67
C TRP A 49 4.91 -14.74 4.45
N ALA A 50 5.28 -15.56 3.47
CA ALA A 50 4.47 -15.77 2.27
C ALA A 50 3.11 -16.43 2.59
N ALA A 51 3.03 -17.28 3.62
CA ALA A 51 1.77 -17.88 4.04
C ALA A 51 0.84 -16.88 4.76
N ALA A 52 1.41 -15.93 5.53
CA ALA A 52 0.67 -15.00 6.38
C ALA A 52 0.20 -13.72 5.68
N ILE A 53 0.75 -13.39 4.49
CA ILE A 53 0.46 -12.15 3.77
C ILE A 53 -0.37 -12.41 2.51
N THR A 54 -1.19 -11.43 2.08
CA THR A 54 -2.00 -11.55 0.86
C THR A 54 -1.14 -11.73 -0.39
N GLN A 55 -1.63 -12.42 -1.40
CA GLN A 55 -0.94 -12.58 -2.69
C GLN A 55 -0.67 -11.23 -3.36
N TYR A 56 -1.64 -10.32 -3.27
CA TYR A 56 -1.48 -8.95 -3.76
C TYR A 56 -0.24 -8.29 -3.14
N ARG A 57 -0.13 -8.32 -1.80
CA ARG A 57 0.99 -7.70 -1.09
C ARG A 57 2.32 -8.41 -1.35
N GLN A 58 2.32 -9.74 -1.49
CA GLN A 58 3.53 -10.48 -1.87
C GLN A 58 4.12 -9.97 -3.18
N VAL A 59 3.28 -9.80 -4.20
CA VAL A 59 3.72 -9.33 -5.53
C VAL A 59 4.16 -7.87 -5.48
N VAL A 60 3.40 -7.01 -4.79
CA VAL A 60 3.78 -5.59 -4.61
C VAL A 60 5.15 -5.49 -3.92
N THR A 61 5.33 -6.15 -2.78
CA THR A 61 6.59 -6.13 -2.02
C THR A 61 7.75 -6.72 -2.83
N ARG A 62 7.51 -7.83 -3.54
CA ARG A 62 8.55 -8.39 -4.43
C ARG A 62 8.94 -7.39 -5.51
N ASN A 63 7.99 -6.74 -6.15
CA ASN A 63 8.25 -5.76 -7.20
C ASN A 63 9.04 -4.56 -6.66
N GLU A 64 8.71 -4.05 -5.48
CA GLU A 64 9.44 -2.98 -4.80
C GLU A 64 10.90 -3.39 -4.51
N VAL A 65 11.10 -4.54 -3.84
CA VAL A 65 12.43 -5.06 -3.48
C VAL A 65 13.31 -5.28 -4.71
N VAL A 66 12.75 -5.89 -5.75
CA VAL A 66 13.48 -6.18 -7.00
C VAL A 66 13.81 -4.89 -7.76
N SER A 67 12.91 -3.89 -7.73
CA SER A 67 13.15 -2.58 -8.37
C SER A 67 14.24 -1.79 -7.66
N ASP A 68 14.42 -2.01 -6.36
CA ASP A 68 15.54 -1.51 -5.56
C ASP A 68 16.87 -2.27 -5.82
N ARG A 69 16.85 -3.30 -6.69
CA ARG A 69 17.97 -4.20 -6.96
C ARG A 69 18.46 -4.97 -5.72
N LYS A 70 17.54 -5.21 -4.79
CA LYS A 70 17.80 -5.98 -3.57
C LYS A 70 17.41 -7.45 -3.74
N PRO A 71 18.03 -8.37 -3.01
CA PRO A 71 17.68 -9.78 -3.05
C PRO A 71 16.32 -10.04 -2.41
N PHE A 72 15.41 -10.66 -3.17
CA PHE A 72 14.12 -11.11 -2.66
C PHE A 72 14.16 -12.62 -2.40
N PRO A 73 13.61 -13.12 -1.27
CA PRO A 73 12.82 -12.40 -0.25
C PRO A 73 13.65 -11.78 0.90
N GLN A 74 14.96 -11.93 0.93
CA GLN A 74 15.83 -11.57 2.07
C GLN A 74 15.67 -10.11 2.48
N ALA A 75 15.64 -9.19 1.54
CA ALA A 75 15.52 -7.76 1.81
C ALA A 75 14.18 -7.34 2.42
N VAL A 76 13.15 -8.19 2.36
CA VAL A 76 11.88 -7.95 3.08
C VAL A 76 12.10 -7.82 4.59
N PHE A 77 13.11 -8.50 5.12
CA PHE A 77 13.41 -8.56 6.56
C PHE A 77 14.49 -7.58 7.01
N GLU A 78 14.93 -6.68 6.12
CA GLU A 78 15.95 -5.67 6.40
C GLU A 78 15.36 -4.31 6.81
N ILE A 79 14.09 -4.31 7.22
CA ILE A 79 13.43 -3.08 7.70
C ILE A 79 14.04 -2.63 9.02
N PRO A 80 14.33 -1.33 9.19
CA PRO A 80 15.00 -0.81 10.38
C PRO A 80 14.13 -0.82 11.64
N VAL A 81 12.82 -1.04 11.48
CA VAL A 81 11.83 -0.97 12.56
C VAL A 81 11.10 -2.30 12.68
N SER A 82 11.02 -2.83 13.90
CA SER A 82 10.21 -4.02 14.16
C SER A 82 8.73 -3.76 13.87
N PRO A 83 8.00 -4.76 13.35
CA PRO A 83 6.56 -4.66 13.20
C PRO A 83 5.88 -4.24 14.51
N PRO A 84 4.99 -3.23 14.49
CA PRO A 84 4.44 -2.66 15.71
C PRO A 84 3.72 -3.71 16.55
N LYS A 85 3.84 -3.59 17.88
CA LYS A 85 3.00 -4.34 18.82
C LYS A 85 1.65 -3.65 18.92
N ILE A 86 0.59 -4.45 18.94
CA ILE A 86 -0.77 -3.94 19.18
C ILE A 86 -1.18 -4.07 20.65
N ASP A 87 -0.39 -4.80 21.45
CA ASP A 87 -0.61 -4.90 22.90
C ASP A 87 -0.57 -3.52 23.53
N GLY A 88 -1.58 -3.21 24.34
CA GLY A 88 -1.72 -1.91 24.99
C GLY A 88 -2.32 -0.80 24.11
N LEU A 89 -2.53 -1.04 22.82
CA LEU A 89 -3.34 -0.17 21.99
C LEU A 89 -4.82 -0.44 22.22
N ARG A 90 -5.63 0.60 22.10
CA ARG A 90 -7.08 0.46 22.22
C ARG A 90 -7.68 0.16 20.86
N LEU A 91 -8.35 -0.98 20.73
CA LEU A 91 -9.15 -1.26 19.55
C LEU A 91 -10.37 -0.32 19.51
N LEU A 92 -10.56 0.33 18.39
CA LEU A 92 -11.73 1.19 18.10
C LEU A 92 -12.73 0.47 17.19
N GLU A 93 -12.22 -0.33 16.25
CA GLU A 93 -13.05 -0.96 15.23
C GLU A 93 -12.44 -2.25 14.69
N ALA A 94 -13.29 -3.25 14.47
CA ALA A 94 -13.01 -4.46 13.71
C ALA A 94 -14.17 -4.63 12.70
N GLU A 95 -13.88 -4.47 11.41
CA GLU A 95 -14.89 -4.50 10.35
C GLU A 95 -14.40 -5.32 9.16
N ALA A 96 -15.34 -6.04 8.52
CA ALA A 96 -15.11 -6.73 7.26
C ALA A 96 -16.21 -6.38 6.26
N VAL A 97 -15.80 -6.11 5.02
CA VAL A 97 -16.68 -5.90 3.88
C VAL A 97 -16.17 -6.76 2.74
N GLY A 98 -17.01 -7.63 2.19
CA GLY A 98 -16.63 -8.55 1.13
C GLY A 98 -15.42 -9.41 1.53
N ASN A 99 -14.33 -9.33 0.75
CA ASN A 99 -13.09 -10.05 1.02
C ASN A 99 -11.97 -9.20 1.61
N THR A 100 -12.31 -8.02 2.16
CA THR A 100 -11.37 -7.14 2.87
C THR A 100 -11.84 -6.87 4.29
N ALA A 101 -10.89 -6.66 5.20
CA ALA A 101 -11.18 -6.29 6.58
C ALA A 101 -10.12 -5.33 7.12
N HIS A 102 -10.44 -4.70 8.24
CA HIS A 102 -9.46 -3.93 8.99
C HIS A 102 -9.65 -4.05 10.51
N LEU A 103 -8.57 -3.73 11.22
CA LEU A 103 -8.57 -3.36 12.63
C LEU A 103 -8.06 -1.93 12.73
N ILE A 104 -8.76 -1.08 13.49
CA ILE A 104 -8.32 0.29 13.78
C ILE A 104 -8.02 0.38 15.27
N TYR A 105 -6.77 0.69 15.59
CA TYR A 105 -6.28 0.92 16.95
C TYR A 105 -5.95 2.37 17.17
N PHE A 106 -6.09 2.81 18.41
CA PHE A 106 -5.64 4.11 18.89
C PHE A 106 -4.62 3.93 20.01
N GLY A 107 -3.56 4.69 19.99
CA GLY A 107 -2.58 4.74 21.08
C GLY A 107 -1.22 5.24 20.63
N LYS A 108 -0.23 5.06 21.51
CA LYS A 108 1.16 5.39 21.27
C LYS A 108 1.87 4.20 20.65
N VAL A 109 2.37 4.37 19.42
CA VAL A 109 3.11 3.32 18.70
C VAL A 109 4.55 3.75 18.56
N ASP A 110 5.49 2.88 18.94
CA ASP A 110 6.90 3.09 18.64
C ASP A 110 7.13 2.88 17.13
N LEU A 111 7.39 3.98 16.44
CA LEU A 111 7.65 4.00 15.01
C LEU A 111 9.14 3.90 14.67
N GLY A 112 10.01 3.69 15.67
CA GLY A 112 11.47 3.64 15.51
C GLY A 112 12.08 4.95 15.02
N GLN A 113 11.32 6.03 15.07
CA GLN A 113 11.78 7.38 14.71
C GLN A 113 12.35 8.09 15.94
N ASP A 114 12.91 9.30 15.74
CA ASP A 114 13.50 10.13 16.78
C ASP A 114 12.71 10.13 18.08
N ALA A 115 13.41 10.23 19.22
CA ALA A 115 12.84 10.16 20.57
C ALA A 115 11.62 11.08 20.78
N ASP A 116 11.60 12.24 20.12
CA ASP A 116 10.51 13.22 20.19
C ASP A 116 9.20 12.76 19.52
N LYS A 117 9.25 11.70 18.73
CA LYS A 117 8.07 11.15 18.02
C LYS A 117 7.51 9.88 18.66
N LYS A 118 8.23 9.27 19.61
CA LYS A 118 7.82 8.01 20.28
C LYS A 118 6.53 8.13 21.09
N ASP A 119 6.20 9.34 21.55
CA ASP A 119 5.08 9.57 22.46
C ASP A 119 3.80 10.09 21.78
N LYS A 120 3.77 10.14 20.44
CA LYS A 120 2.59 10.64 19.75
C LYS A 120 1.51 9.56 19.64
N GLU A 121 0.30 9.94 20.02
CA GLU A 121 -0.87 9.13 19.77
C GLU A 121 -1.22 9.16 18.28
N VAL A 122 -1.48 7.98 17.72
CA VAL A 122 -1.84 7.80 16.32
C VAL A 122 -2.97 6.79 16.18
N LEU A 123 -3.62 6.80 15.05
CA LEU A 123 -4.43 5.66 14.59
C LEU A 123 -3.53 4.69 13.82
N LEU A 124 -3.58 3.43 14.20
CA LEU A 124 -2.97 2.33 13.46
C LEU A 124 -4.10 1.53 12.80
N LYS A 125 -4.19 1.61 11.47
CA LYS A 125 -5.09 0.77 10.68
C LYS A 125 -4.32 -0.42 10.11
N LEU A 126 -4.71 -1.64 10.50
CA LEU A 126 -4.24 -2.90 9.94
C LEU A 126 -5.25 -3.37 8.89
N LYS A 127 -4.80 -3.75 7.71
CA LYS A 127 -5.64 -4.21 6.61
C LYS A 127 -5.42 -5.69 6.36
N PHE A 128 -6.49 -6.38 5.99
CA PHE A 128 -6.51 -7.83 5.77
C PHE A 128 -7.28 -8.19 4.52
N GLY A 129 -6.95 -9.34 3.94
CA GLY A 129 -7.66 -9.96 2.84
C GLY A 129 -8.05 -11.39 3.11
N LEU A 130 -9.23 -11.77 2.63
CA LEU A 130 -9.73 -13.15 2.70
C LEU A 130 -9.33 -13.88 1.41
N GLU A 131 -8.43 -14.85 1.54
CA GLU A 131 -7.95 -15.68 0.44
C GLU A 131 -8.13 -17.16 0.78
N GLY A 132 -8.85 -17.88 -0.07
CA GLY A 132 -9.11 -19.32 0.18
C GLY A 132 -9.83 -19.60 1.51
N GLY A 133 -10.65 -18.67 2.00
CA GLY A 133 -11.34 -18.78 3.27
C GLY A 133 -10.49 -18.44 4.51
N VAL A 134 -9.26 -17.96 4.33
CA VAL A 134 -8.33 -17.59 5.40
C VAL A 134 -8.02 -16.09 5.34
N TRP A 135 -8.17 -15.40 6.47
CA TRP A 135 -7.75 -14.01 6.60
C TRP A 135 -6.22 -13.93 6.67
N LYS A 136 -5.65 -13.08 5.81
CA LYS A 136 -4.23 -12.80 5.73
C LYS A 136 -3.98 -11.33 5.94
N TYR A 137 -2.84 -10.99 6.54
CA TYR A 137 -2.40 -9.60 6.64
C TYR A 137 -2.09 -9.01 5.26
N ASP A 138 -2.41 -7.74 5.04
CA ASP A 138 -2.05 -7.01 3.82
C ASP A 138 -1.04 -5.91 4.10
N SER A 139 -1.46 -4.92 4.87
CA SER A 139 -0.66 -3.72 5.13
C SER A 139 -1.14 -2.99 6.38
N ASN A 140 -0.35 -2.00 6.80
CA ASN A 140 -0.75 -1.07 7.84
C ASN A 140 -0.61 0.38 7.38
N ARG A 141 -1.36 1.25 8.04
CA ARG A 141 -1.25 2.71 7.87
C ARG A 141 -1.31 3.38 9.22
N PHE A 142 -0.38 4.30 9.44
CA PHE A 142 -0.42 5.22 10.57
C PHE A 142 -1.06 6.53 10.13
N THR A 143 -2.01 7.02 10.92
CA THR A 143 -2.65 8.31 10.69
C THR A 143 -2.43 9.19 11.92
N GLY A 144 -1.74 10.32 11.73
CA GLY A 144 -1.56 11.32 12.76
C GLY A 144 -2.86 12.06 13.07
N LEU A 145 -2.97 12.63 14.25
CA LEU A 145 -4.18 13.31 14.73
C LEU A 145 -4.07 14.84 14.65
N SER A 146 -3.17 15.37 13.83
CA SER A 146 -2.98 16.84 13.70
C SER A 146 -4.23 17.59 13.24
N ASN A 147 -5.12 16.92 12.52
CA ASN A 147 -6.37 17.48 11.99
C ASN A 147 -7.60 17.15 12.86
N ALA A 148 -7.44 16.30 13.89
CA ALA A 148 -8.51 15.97 14.80
C ALA A 148 -8.71 17.09 15.83
N SER A 149 -9.97 17.39 16.14
CA SER A 149 -10.32 18.35 17.18
C SER A 149 -9.98 17.82 18.59
N PRO A 150 -9.81 18.71 19.60
CA PRO A 150 -9.61 18.28 20.97
C PRO A 150 -10.71 17.36 21.51
N THR A 151 -11.94 17.56 21.06
CA THR A 151 -13.12 16.73 21.43
C THR A 151 -13.00 15.32 20.87
N GLU A 152 -12.59 15.18 19.61
CA GLU A 152 -12.36 13.88 18.97
C GLU A 152 -11.21 13.12 19.64
N ILE A 153 -10.11 13.81 19.95
CA ILE A 153 -8.98 13.21 20.69
C ILE A 153 -9.44 12.73 22.08
N ALA A 154 -10.24 13.53 22.78
CA ALA A 154 -10.80 13.13 24.09
C ALA A 154 -11.72 11.90 23.95
N ALA A 155 -12.54 11.84 22.89
CA ALA A 155 -13.38 10.68 22.59
C ALA A 155 -12.54 9.42 22.34
N LEU A 156 -11.48 9.50 21.54
CA LEU A 156 -10.53 8.40 21.30
C LEU A 156 -9.89 7.91 22.60
N ARG A 157 -9.44 8.81 23.45
CA ARG A 157 -8.87 8.48 24.78
C ARG A 157 -9.91 7.83 25.70
N ALA A 158 -11.19 8.19 25.56
CA ALA A 158 -12.30 7.56 26.29
C ALA A 158 -12.75 6.21 25.66
N GLY A 159 -12.17 5.79 24.55
CA GLY A 159 -12.55 4.57 23.84
C GLY A 159 -13.82 4.70 23.02
N LYS A 160 -14.21 5.91 22.71
CA LYS A 160 -15.34 6.19 21.82
C LYS A 160 -14.81 6.31 20.39
N ARG A 161 -15.58 5.77 19.44
CA ARG A 161 -15.32 5.88 18.01
C ARG A 161 -15.82 7.25 17.52
N PRO A 162 -14.95 8.13 16.99
CA PRO A 162 -15.38 9.40 16.41
C PRO A 162 -15.98 9.23 15.02
N ASP A 163 -16.84 10.17 14.62
CA ASP A 163 -17.57 10.13 13.34
C ASP A 163 -16.63 10.23 12.11
N PHE A 164 -15.46 10.85 12.23
CA PHE A 164 -14.52 10.92 11.11
C PHE A 164 -14.02 9.54 10.64
N LEU A 165 -14.15 8.49 11.46
CA LEU A 165 -13.86 7.11 11.05
C LEU A 165 -14.92 6.54 10.08
N ASP A 166 -16.04 7.23 9.84
CA ASP A 166 -17.02 6.87 8.80
C ASP A 166 -16.55 7.27 7.40
N ALA A 167 -15.47 8.04 7.29
CA ALA A 167 -14.90 8.40 6.00
C ALA A 167 -14.42 7.17 5.20
N ALA A 168 -14.58 7.23 3.87
CA ALA A 168 -14.25 6.12 2.97
C ALA A 168 -12.83 5.58 3.13
N GLU A 169 -11.89 6.44 3.53
CA GLU A 169 -10.51 6.02 3.79
C GLU A 169 -10.36 5.06 4.98
N PHE A 170 -11.34 5.03 5.89
CA PHE A 170 -11.38 4.13 7.05
C PHE A 170 -12.27 2.91 6.82
N THR A 171 -13.05 2.86 5.77
CA THR A 171 -13.92 1.72 5.43
C THR A 171 -13.14 0.66 4.62
N PRO A 172 -13.34 -0.66 4.87
CA PRO A 172 -12.79 -1.70 4.00
C PRO A 172 -13.39 -1.59 2.59
N PRO A 173 -12.57 -1.64 1.51
CA PRO A 173 -13.06 -1.39 0.15
C PRO A 173 -13.94 -2.51 -0.43
N GLY A 174 -14.11 -3.63 0.28
CA GLY A 174 -14.93 -4.77 -0.14
C GLY A 174 -14.25 -5.74 -1.10
N SER A 175 -13.26 -5.28 -1.87
CA SER A 175 -12.47 -6.11 -2.77
C SER A 175 -11.04 -5.61 -2.89
N PHE A 176 -10.11 -6.53 -3.14
CA PHE A 176 -8.73 -6.17 -3.49
C PHE A 176 -8.65 -5.72 -4.96
N PRO A 177 -7.72 -4.82 -5.28
CA PRO A 177 -7.32 -4.61 -6.66
C PRO A 177 -6.74 -5.92 -7.23
N PRO A 178 -6.75 -6.09 -8.57
CA PRO A 178 -6.13 -7.25 -9.19
C PRO A 178 -4.64 -7.34 -8.83
N VAL A 179 -4.14 -8.57 -8.64
CA VAL A 179 -2.72 -8.81 -8.36
C VAL A 179 -1.91 -8.29 -9.55
N PRO A 180 -0.94 -7.38 -9.33
CA PRO A 180 -0.16 -6.81 -10.42
C PRO A 180 0.74 -7.86 -11.07
N ALA A 181 1.18 -7.58 -12.30
CA ALA A 181 2.20 -8.39 -12.94
C ALA A 181 3.53 -8.35 -12.18
N LEU A 182 4.32 -9.41 -12.31
CA LEU A 182 5.70 -9.41 -11.79
C LEU A 182 6.57 -8.48 -12.67
N CYS A 183 7.28 -7.56 -12.04
CA CYS A 183 8.26 -6.75 -12.76
C CYS A 183 9.53 -7.55 -13.08
N ARG A 184 10.22 -7.13 -14.13
CA ARG A 184 11.58 -7.60 -14.44
C ARG A 184 12.59 -7.13 -13.37
N VAL A 185 13.73 -7.79 -13.30
CA VAL A 185 14.90 -7.28 -12.58
C VAL A 185 15.48 -6.12 -13.42
N PRO A 186 15.62 -4.91 -12.88
CA PRO A 186 16.11 -3.76 -13.64
C PRO A 186 17.65 -3.82 -13.85
N GLU A 187 18.10 -3.26 -14.97
CA GLU A 187 19.54 -3.00 -15.16
C GLU A 187 20.02 -1.88 -14.25
N PHE A 188 19.18 -0.82 -14.13
CA PHE A 188 19.44 0.30 -13.24
C PHE A 188 18.24 0.57 -12.34
N LYS A 189 18.50 0.88 -11.08
CA LYS A 189 17.47 1.45 -10.20
C LYS A 189 17.03 2.79 -10.76
N GLY A 190 15.72 3.00 -10.91
CA GLY A 190 15.13 4.24 -11.37
C GLY A 190 14.27 4.89 -10.29
N GLY A 191 14.23 6.21 -10.28
CA GLY A 191 13.31 6.98 -9.46
C GLY A 191 12.75 8.16 -10.22
N TYR A 192 11.58 8.64 -9.81
CA TYR A 192 11.01 9.87 -10.35
C TYR A 192 10.69 10.88 -9.26
N LYS A 193 10.61 12.16 -9.67
CA LYS A 193 10.01 13.25 -8.90
C LYS A 193 8.95 13.90 -9.77
N LEU A 194 7.71 13.88 -9.31
CA LEU A 194 6.55 14.50 -9.94
C LEU A 194 6.10 15.68 -9.09
N GLN A 195 5.91 16.83 -9.73
CA GLN A 195 5.19 17.99 -9.18
C GLN A 195 3.89 18.12 -9.95
N SER A 196 2.75 18.01 -9.27
CA SER A 196 1.42 18.07 -9.87
C SER A 196 0.55 19.07 -9.11
N PHE A 197 0.56 20.34 -9.54
CA PHE A 197 -0.28 21.40 -9.01
C PHE A 197 -1.21 21.91 -10.10
N GLY A 198 -2.51 21.99 -9.81
CA GLY A 198 -3.55 22.31 -10.78
C GLY A 198 -3.83 21.20 -11.80
N TYR A 199 -3.33 20.01 -11.54
CA TYR A 199 -3.56 18.79 -12.32
C TYR A 199 -3.76 17.59 -11.42
N GLU A 200 -4.57 16.63 -11.87
CA GLU A 200 -4.58 15.25 -11.43
C GLU A 200 -3.77 14.43 -12.43
N THR A 201 -2.69 13.82 -11.99
CA THR A 201 -1.68 13.21 -12.86
C THR A 201 -1.47 11.75 -12.53
N THR A 202 -1.47 10.91 -13.58
CA THR A 202 -1.04 9.50 -13.51
C THR A 202 0.17 9.32 -14.42
N LEU A 203 1.19 8.64 -13.92
CA LEU A 203 2.33 8.20 -14.72
C LEU A 203 2.18 6.71 -15.05
N SER A 204 2.62 6.29 -16.24
CA SER A 204 2.69 4.88 -16.63
C SER A 204 4.07 4.55 -17.16
N MET A 205 4.72 3.54 -16.60
CA MET A 205 6.02 3.04 -17.06
C MET A 205 6.17 1.55 -16.73
N ASN A 206 6.79 0.79 -17.61
CA ASN A 206 7.01 -0.66 -17.47
C ASN A 206 5.73 -1.48 -17.24
N GLY A 207 4.55 -0.98 -17.61
CA GLY A 207 3.25 -1.61 -17.36
C GLY A 207 2.69 -1.36 -15.95
N PHE A 208 3.27 -0.41 -15.21
CA PHE A 208 2.79 0.01 -13.90
C PHE A 208 2.34 1.46 -13.94
N ASP A 209 1.24 1.74 -13.26
CA ASP A 209 0.69 3.08 -13.08
C ASP A 209 1.05 3.63 -11.70
N TYR A 210 1.34 4.94 -11.63
CA TYR A 210 1.65 5.70 -10.42
C TYR A 210 0.67 6.87 -10.31
N GLY A 211 0.05 7.04 -9.18
CA GLY A 211 -0.97 8.04 -8.94
C GLY A 211 -2.39 7.45 -8.87
N PRO A 212 -3.43 8.28 -8.99
CA PRO A 212 -3.36 9.69 -9.34
C PRO A 212 -2.75 10.58 -8.24
N VAL A 213 -1.99 11.60 -8.66
CA VAL A 213 -1.37 12.62 -7.80
C VAL A 213 -2.00 13.97 -8.13
N ALA A 214 -2.52 14.67 -7.12
CA ALA A 214 -3.07 16.02 -7.27
C ALA A 214 -2.60 16.92 -6.12
N HIS A 215 -2.28 18.19 -6.42
CA HIS A 215 -1.83 19.22 -5.47
C HIS A 215 -0.64 18.80 -4.61
N ALA A 216 0.24 17.94 -5.12
CA ALA A 216 1.33 17.35 -4.34
C ALA A 216 2.63 17.23 -5.13
N LEU A 217 3.70 17.03 -4.36
CA LEU A 217 4.95 16.46 -4.83
C LEU A 217 4.91 14.95 -4.55
N ASP A 218 5.27 14.15 -5.53
CA ASP A 218 5.40 12.70 -5.39
C ASP A 218 6.80 12.25 -5.82
N GLN A 219 7.37 11.33 -5.07
CA GLN A 219 8.68 10.76 -5.36
C GLN A 219 8.67 9.27 -5.02
N GLN A 220 8.94 8.43 -6.03
CA GLN A 220 8.95 6.98 -5.84
C GLN A 220 10.04 6.31 -6.69
N VAL A 221 10.33 5.07 -6.35
CA VAL A 221 11.13 4.15 -7.19
C VAL A 221 10.25 3.67 -8.35
N ILE A 222 10.85 3.59 -9.54
CA ILE A 222 10.19 3.06 -10.73
C ILE A 222 10.18 1.53 -10.66
N ILE A 223 8.99 0.94 -10.64
CA ILE A 223 8.84 -0.52 -10.64
C ILE A 223 9.39 -1.10 -11.96
N GLY A 224 10.27 -2.11 -11.84
CA GLY A 224 11.04 -2.65 -12.96
C GLY A 224 12.17 -1.75 -13.43
N GLY A 225 12.42 -0.61 -12.75
CA GLY A 225 13.55 0.29 -12.94
C GLY A 225 13.75 0.77 -14.37
N LEU A 226 15.01 1.01 -14.73
CA LEU A 226 15.45 1.49 -16.04
C LEU A 226 16.29 0.43 -16.77
N THR A 227 16.31 0.51 -18.11
CA THR A 227 17.20 -0.30 -18.98
C THR A 227 18.15 0.61 -19.73
N SER A 228 19.30 0.04 -20.15
CA SER A 228 20.17 0.70 -21.12
C SER A 228 19.42 0.97 -22.42
N GLY A 229 19.72 2.08 -23.06
CA GLY A 229 19.04 2.51 -24.27
C GLY A 229 17.72 3.24 -24.01
N GLU A 230 16.75 3.06 -24.89
CA GLU A 230 15.48 3.77 -24.86
C GLU A 230 14.55 3.27 -23.74
N ASN A 231 14.04 4.21 -22.99
CA ASN A 231 12.96 4.03 -22.00
C ASN A 231 11.81 4.99 -22.36
N VAL A 232 10.59 4.66 -21.96
CA VAL A 232 9.43 5.50 -22.26
C VAL A 232 8.56 5.63 -21.01
N ILE A 233 8.16 6.85 -20.69
CA ILE A 233 7.14 7.13 -19.68
C ILE A 233 5.96 7.86 -20.32
N THR A 234 4.75 7.50 -19.92
CA THR A 234 3.52 8.17 -20.32
C THR A 234 2.98 8.97 -19.13
N ILE A 235 2.65 10.24 -19.38
CA ILE A 235 1.97 11.12 -18.43
C ILE A 235 0.55 11.30 -18.91
N ARG A 236 -0.45 11.06 -18.05
CA ARG A 236 -1.84 11.46 -18.26
C ARG A 236 -2.17 12.53 -17.24
N ALA A 237 -2.65 13.68 -17.72
CA ALA A 237 -2.93 14.83 -16.88
C ALA A 237 -4.35 15.35 -17.16
N LYS A 238 -5.10 15.58 -16.09
CA LYS A 238 -6.41 16.20 -16.11
C LYS A 238 -6.34 17.50 -15.30
N PRO A 239 -6.70 18.65 -15.86
CA PRO A 239 -6.77 19.89 -15.10
C PRO A 239 -7.76 19.77 -13.93
N VAL A 240 -7.37 20.30 -12.78
CA VAL A 240 -8.20 20.41 -11.58
C VAL A 240 -8.06 21.83 -11.02
N PRO A 241 -9.04 22.38 -10.29
CA PRO A 241 -8.89 23.70 -9.69
C PRO A 241 -7.64 23.78 -8.83
N ALA A 242 -6.77 24.74 -9.09
CA ALA A 242 -5.60 24.98 -8.26
C ALA A 242 -6.03 25.47 -6.87
N ALA A 243 -5.25 25.15 -5.83
CA ALA A 243 -5.46 25.74 -4.52
C ALA A 243 -5.25 27.25 -4.59
N GLU A 244 -5.91 27.99 -3.69
CA GLU A 244 -5.84 29.45 -3.65
C GLU A 244 -4.38 29.92 -3.55
N GLY A 245 -3.99 30.84 -4.43
CA GLY A 245 -2.61 31.34 -4.52
C GLY A 245 -1.59 30.39 -5.16
N GLN A 246 -2.00 29.21 -5.61
CA GLN A 246 -1.11 28.24 -6.24
C GLN A 246 -1.14 28.35 -7.76
N THR A 247 0.04 28.56 -8.37
CA THR A 247 0.17 28.52 -9.82
C THR A 247 0.19 27.08 -10.33
N PRO A 248 -0.62 26.74 -11.34
CA PRO A 248 -0.58 25.41 -11.96
C PRO A 248 0.85 25.08 -12.48
N ALA A 249 1.33 23.90 -12.12
CA ALA A 249 2.64 23.41 -12.55
C ALA A 249 2.64 21.90 -12.62
N LEU A 250 3.06 21.35 -13.76
CA LEU A 250 3.28 19.92 -13.93
C LEU A 250 4.71 19.70 -14.40
N LYS A 251 5.52 19.05 -13.56
CA LYS A 251 6.93 18.75 -13.86
C LYS A 251 7.25 17.32 -13.49
N LEU A 252 8.01 16.66 -14.36
CA LEU A 252 8.49 15.29 -14.12
C LEU A 252 10.01 15.26 -14.33
N ARG A 253 10.72 14.67 -13.37
CA ARG A 253 12.13 14.32 -13.48
C ARG A 253 12.32 12.85 -13.22
N ILE A 254 13.16 12.20 -14.02
CA ILE A 254 13.56 10.81 -13.83
C ILE A 254 15.06 10.77 -13.56
N TYR A 255 15.42 9.89 -12.62
CA TYR A 255 16.80 9.70 -12.18
C TYR A 255 17.20 8.23 -12.29
N LYS A 256 18.40 8.00 -12.82
CA LYS A 256 19.13 6.76 -12.60
C LYS A 256 19.80 6.87 -11.22
N LEU A 257 19.45 5.93 -10.33
CA LEU A 257 19.91 5.89 -8.95
C LEU A 257 21.01 4.86 -8.80
N ASP A 258 21.98 5.15 -7.92
CA ASP A 258 22.96 4.16 -7.50
C ASP A 258 22.33 3.24 -6.44
N ALA A 259 22.26 1.94 -6.73
CA ALA A 259 21.70 0.96 -5.81
C ALA A 259 22.67 0.57 -4.69
N GLU A 260 23.98 0.74 -4.91
CA GLU A 260 25.02 0.41 -3.95
C GLU A 260 25.33 1.58 -3.02
N ASN A 261 25.11 2.82 -3.51
CA ASN A 261 25.35 4.06 -2.77
C ASN A 261 24.10 4.95 -2.76
N PRO A 262 23.09 4.60 -1.95
CA PRO A 262 21.76 5.29 -1.98
C PRO A 262 21.83 6.77 -1.58
N ASP A 263 22.88 7.19 -0.88
CA ASP A 263 23.10 8.58 -0.45
C ASP A 263 23.69 9.47 -1.57
N GLN A 264 24.17 8.86 -2.66
CA GLN A 264 24.65 9.64 -3.80
C GLN A 264 23.49 10.23 -4.61
N PRO A 265 23.63 11.47 -5.08
CA PRO A 265 22.65 12.07 -5.96
C PRO A 265 22.46 11.23 -7.23
N GLY A 266 21.21 10.93 -7.56
CA GLY A 266 20.91 10.24 -8.82
C GLY A 266 21.26 11.08 -10.03
N VAL A 267 21.65 10.41 -11.12
CA VAL A 267 21.89 11.04 -12.43
C VAL A 267 20.55 11.29 -13.09
N GLN A 268 20.22 12.56 -13.35
CA GLN A 268 19.00 12.95 -14.05
C GLN A 268 19.07 12.52 -15.52
N VAL A 269 18.07 11.73 -15.96
CA VAL A 269 17.97 11.20 -17.32
C VAL A 269 16.80 11.77 -18.11
N LEU A 270 15.83 12.39 -17.43
CA LEU A 270 14.73 13.14 -18.01
C LEU A 270 14.41 14.37 -17.14
N ASP A 271 14.20 15.51 -17.76
CA ASP A 271 13.57 16.71 -17.17
C ASP A 271 12.50 17.21 -18.14
N TRP A 272 11.25 17.17 -17.73
CA TRP A 272 10.13 17.62 -18.53
C TRP A 272 9.23 18.54 -17.69
N SER A 273 8.73 19.57 -18.34
CA SER A 273 7.72 20.48 -17.78
C SER A 273 6.61 20.68 -18.79
N ALA A 274 5.38 20.77 -18.31
CA ALA A 274 4.26 21.12 -19.17
C ALA A 274 4.50 22.50 -19.84
N PRO A 275 4.08 22.68 -21.11
CA PRO A 275 4.12 23.98 -21.79
C PRO A 275 3.31 25.04 -21.03
N GLY A 276 3.66 26.31 -21.23
CA GLY A 276 2.93 27.45 -20.64
C GLY A 276 1.46 27.55 -21.07
N SER A 277 1.09 26.91 -22.17
CA SER A 277 -0.30 26.75 -22.64
C SER A 277 -1.11 25.71 -21.86
N GLY A 278 -0.50 25.00 -20.91
CA GLY A 278 -1.08 23.91 -20.13
C GLY A 278 -0.55 22.52 -20.51
N ALA A 279 -0.77 21.56 -19.64
CA ALA A 279 -0.37 20.19 -19.90
C ALA A 279 -1.31 19.54 -20.94
N PRO A 280 -0.77 18.78 -21.93
CA PRO A 280 -1.59 17.92 -22.78
C PRO A 280 -2.24 16.81 -21.92
N ALA A 281 -3.41 16.33 -22.36
CA ALA A 281 -4.14 15.28 -21.65
C ALA A 281 -3.33 13.97 -21.53
N GLU A 282 -2.52 13.70 -22.56
CA GLU A 282 -1.55 12.61 -22.55
C GLU A 282 -0.27 13.02 -23.29
N VAL A 283 0.89 12.66 -22.74
CA VAL A 283 2.18 12.82 -23.41
C VAL A 283 3.04 11.59 -23.16
N ARG A 284 3.67 11.11 -24.23
CA ARG A 284 4.63 10.00 -24.21
C ARG A 284 6.04 10.55 -24.37
N LEU A 285 6.89 10.31 -23.41
CA LEU A 285 8.25 10.86 -23.34
C LEU A 285 9.27 9.72 -23.45
N PRO A 286 9.92 9.56 -24.62
CA PRO A 286 11.08 8.71 -24.76
C PRO A 286 12.32 9.39 -24.13
N PHE A 287 13.20 8.62 -23.51
CA PHE A 287 14.47 9.07 -22.99
C PHE A 287 15.50 7.95 -22.99
N THR A 288 16.78 8.31 -23.05
CA THR A 288 17.88 7.35 -23.16
C THR A 288 18.66 7.26 -21.85
N VAL A 289 18.93 6.03 -21.40
CA VAL A 289 19.79 5.73 -20.26
C VAL A 289 21.07 5.03 -20.73
N ARG A 290 22.21 5.54 -20.26
CA ARG A 290 23.55 4.99 -20.56
C ARG A 290 24.20 4.41 -19.33
#